data_71a1459af9a5b84221f7bfb7aec18bf9
#
_entry.id   71a1459af9a5b84221f7bfb7aec18bf9
#
_cell.length_a   1.000
_cell.length_b   1.000
_cell.length_c   1.000
_cell.angle_alpha   90.00
_cell.angle_beta   90.00
_cell.angle_gamma   90.00
#
_symmetry.space_group_name_H-M   'P 1'
#
loop_
_entity.id
_entity.type
_entity.pdbx_description
1 polymer ?
#
loop_
_entity_poly.entity_id
_entity_poly.type
_entity_poly.pdbx_seq_one_letter_code
_entity_poly.pdbx_strand_id
1 'polypeptide(L)'
;MPEIIINGSEGRIEGRYHQNENKQAPVVLVLHPHPLYGGTMNNKIVYRLYHTFVQNGFSALRFNFRGVGKSQGKYDEGIGELSDAATALDWLQQQNPDAPTCWITGFSFGAWISLQLLMRRPELEGFVAVSPPANLYDFSFLSPCPAAGLITQGDKDDVVSEDAVSKLAQKLGAQHGTQVNYKVISGADHYYRGVEEDLGKTVNEYISQRMTDFVQKRKVRPDRKRRQLPRDNG
;
A
#
# COMPACT_ATOMS: atom_id res chain seq x y z
N MET A 1 6.58 -19.65 -0.48
CA MET A 1 5.49 -18.77 -0.96
C MET A 1 5.18 -19.15 -2.39
N PRO A 2 3.95 -19.53 -2.71
CA PRO A 2 3.61 -19.94 -4.06
C PRO A 2 3.67 -18.76 -5.02
N GLU A 3 4.14 -19.03 -6.22
CA GLU A 3 3.96 -18.16 -7.37
C GLU A 3 2.49 -18.24 -7.79
N ILE A 4 1.92 -17.08 -8.09
CA ILE A 4 0.56 -16.99 -8.61
C ILE A 4 0.56 -16.25 -9.94
N ILE A 5 -0.45 -16.54 -10.73
CA ILE A 5 -0.74 -15.83 -11.99
C ILE A 5 -2.15 -15.25 -11.88
N ILE A 6 -2.27 -13.96 -12.12
CA ILE A 6 -3.54 -13.23 -12.17
C ILE A 6 -3.80 -12.86 -13.63
N ASN A 7 -5.03 -12.99 -14.08
CA ASN A 7 -5.43 -12.55 -15.43
C ASN A 7 -5.68 -11.04 -15.42
N GLY A 8 -4.80 -10.28 -16.05
CA GLY A 8 -4.90 -8.84 -16.23
C GLY A 8 -5.44 -8.44 -17.60
N SER A 9 -5.61 -7.13 -17.85
CA SER A 9 -6.11 -6.59 -19.11
C SER A 9 -5.18 -6.83 -20.29
N GLU A 10 -3.86 -6.86 -20.06
CA GLU A 10 -2.81 -7.11 -21.05
C GLU A 10 -2.24 -8.54 -20.97
N GLY A 11 -2.96 -9.45 -20.31
CA GLY A 11 -2.56 -10.83 -20.13
C GLY A 11 -2.14 -11.15 -18.71
N ARG A 12 -1.20 -12.09 -18.53
CA ARG A 12 -0.81 -12.61 -17.23
C ARG A 12 -0.06 -11.57 -16.40
N ILE A 13 -0.39 -11.50 -15.10
CA ILE A 13 0.33 -10.75 -14.08
C ILE A 13 0.95 -11.77 -13.11
N GLU A 14 2.27 -11.75 -12.99
CA GLU A 14 3.03 -12.60 -12.07
C GLU A 14 3.02 -12.01 -10.66
N GLY A 15 2.73 -12.84 -9.65
CA GLY A 15 2.72 -12.40 -8.25
C GLY A 15 3.26 -13.43 -7.28
N ARG A 16 3.48 -12.98 -6.05
CA ARG A 16 3.81 -13.79 -4.87
C ARG A 16 2.84 -13.45 -3.76
N TYR A 17 2.10 -14.44 -3.31
CA TYR A 17 1.06 -14.30 -2.31
C TYR A 17 1.40 -15.07 -1.04
N HIS A 18 1.21 -14.43 0.10
CA HIS A 18 1.19 -15.05 1.42
C HIS A 18 -0.23 -14.96 1.98
N GLN A 19 -0.86 -16.09 2.16
CA GLN A 19 -2.13 -16.19 2.87
C GLN A 19 -1.86 -16.42 4.34
N ASN A 20 -2.42 -15.60 5.21
CA ASN A 20 -2.43 -15.85 6.64
C ASN A 20 -3.39 -16.99 6.96
N GLU A 21 -3.06 -17.80 7.97
CA GLU A 21 -3.93 -18.91 8.42
C GLU A 21 -5.26 -18.42 8.99
N ASN A 22 -5.25 -17.23 9.60
CA ASN A 22 -6.47 -16.55 10.03
C ASN A 22 -7.18 -15.93 8.83
N LYS A 23 -8.35 -16.45 8.47
CA LYS A 23 -9.17 -15.92 7.36
C LYS A 23 -9.65 -14.49 7.57
N GLN A 24 -9.67 -14.02 8.82
CA GLN A 24 -9.96 -12.63 9.18
C GLN A 24 -8.69 -11.77 9.32
N ALA A 25 -7.58 -12.19 8.71
CA ALA A 25 -6.39 -11.38 8.65
C ALA A 25 -6.62 -10.14 7.75
N PRO A 26 -6.05 -8.98 8.08
CA PRO A 26 -6.01 -7.83 7.18
C PRO A 26 -5.21 -8.18 5.92
N VAL A 27 -5.44 -7.43 4.84
CA VAL A 27 -4.74 -7.66 3.57
C VAL A 27 -3.94 -6.45 3.13
N VAL A 28 -2.84 -6.68 2.41
CA VAL A 28 -2.01 -5.62 1.83
C VAL A 28 -1.56 -5.95 0.42
N LEU A 29 -1.66 -4.97 -0.47
CA LEU A 29 -1.07 -4.99 -1.80
C LEU A 29 0.24 -4.18 -1.81
N VAL A 30 1.32 -4.76 -2.35
CA VAL A 30 2.67 -4.18 -2.35
C VAL A 30 3.15 -3.94 -3.78
N LEU A 31 3.47 -2.69 -4.11
CA LEU A 31 3.82 -2.24 -5.46
C LEU A 31 5.30 -1.90 -5.58
N HIS A 32 5.92 -2.33 -6.69
CA HIS A 32 7.35 -2.17 -6.93
C HIS A 32 7.68 -0.83 -7.63
N PRO A 33 8.97 -0.40 -7.60
CA PRO A 33 9.41 0.84 -8.25
C PRO A 33 9.35 0.73 -9.77
N HIS A 34 9.80 1.79 -10.44
CA HIS A 34 9.60 2.01 -11.88
C HIS A 34 10.05 0.82 -12.74
N PRO A 35 9.16 0.28 -13.59
CA PRO A 35 9.41 -0.90 -14.44
C PRO A 35 10.65 -0.77 -15.32
N LEU A 36 10.83 0.38 -15.99
CA LEU A 36 11.93 0.59 -16.93
C LEU A 36 13.29 0.85 -16.27
N TYR A 37 13.31 1.09 -14.94
CA TYR A 37 14.56 1.30 -14.19
C TYR A 37 14.88 0.12 -13.28
N GLY A 38 14.57 -1.09 -13.72
CA GLY A 38 14.89 -2.33 -13.01
C GLY A 38 13.96 -2.64 -11.83
N GLY A 39 12.81 -1.97 -11.74
CA GLY A 39 11.79 -2.26 -10.75
C GLY A 39 11.17 -3.64 -10.95
N THR A 40 11.14 -4.43 -9.88
CA THR A 40 10.47 -5.73 -9.84
C THR A 40 9.88 -5.97 -8.46
N MET A 41 8.95 -6.90 -8.33
CA MET A 41 8.42 -7.35 -7.03
C MET A 41 9.50 -7.92 -6.10
N ASN A 42 10.70 -8.25 -6.62
CA ASN A 42 11.83 -8.77 -5.85
C ASN A 42 12.82 -7.66 -5.41
N ASN A 43 12.54 -6.39 -5.69
CA ASN A 43 13.29 -5.27 -5.16
C ASN A 43 13.39 -5.37 -3.63
N LYS A 44 14.55 -5.05 -3.04
CA LYS A 44 14.82 -5.21 -1.60
C LYS A 44 13.83 -4.47 -0.71
N ILE A 45 13.42 -3.25 -1.10
CA ILE A 45 12.44 -2.46 -0.35
C ILE A 45 11.05 -3.08 -0.44
N VAL A 46 10.64 -3.51 -1.63
CA VAL A 46 9.37 -4.23 -1.82
C VAL A 46 9.33 -5.50 -0.98
N TYR A 47 10.42 -6.25 -0.98
CA TYR A 47 10.57 -7.45 -0.16
C TYR A 47 10.51 -7.13 1.35
N ARG A 48 11.19 -6.06 1.79
CA ARG A 48 11.14 -5.59 3.18
C ARG A 48 9.72 -5.21 3.59
N LEU A 49 9.04 -4.38 2.80
CA LEU A 49 7.64 -4.00 3.05
C LEU A 49 6.73 -5.22 3.15
N TYR A 50 6.80 -6.11 2.17
CA TYR A 50 6.01 -7.34 2.16
C TYR A 50 6.21 -8.16 3.43
N HIS A 51 7.46 -8.40 3.85
CA HIS A 51 7.74 -9.18 5.05
C HIS A 51 7.32 -8.47 6.33
N THR A 52 7.47 -7.15 6.41
CA THR A 52 7.01 -6.38 7.56
C THR A 52 5.50 -6.50 7.74
N PHE A 53 4.72 -6.44 6.66
CA PHE A 53 3.27 -6.66 6.75
C PHE A 53 2.91 -8.10 7.13
N VAL A 54 3.58 -9.10 6.55
CA VAL A 54 3.38 -10.52 6.91
C VAL A 54 3.66 -10.76 8.40
N GLN A 55 4.74 -10.20 8.93
CA GLN A 55 5.09 -10.29 10.37
C GLN A 55 4.05 -9.62 11.27
N ASN A 56 3.33 -8.63 10.77
CA ASN A 56 2.19 -7.98 11.45
C ASN A 56 0.84 -8.70 11.21
N GLY A 57 0.86 -9.92 10.69
CA GLY A 57 -0.32 -10.76 10.55
C GLY A 57 -1.18 -10.47 9.33
N PHE A 58 -0.68 -9.78 8.31
CA PHE A 58 -1.40 -9.55 7.06
C PHE A 58 -1.28 -10.74 6.10
N SER A 59 -2.34 -11.00 5.33
CA SER A 59 -2.20 -11.64 4.02
C SER A 59 -1.65 -10.61 3.05
N ALA A 60 -0.61 -10.95 2.29
CA ALA A 60 0.13 -9.98 1.50
C ALA A 60 0.34 -10.45 0.06
N LEU A 61 0.13 -9.55 -0.90
CA LEU A 61 0.40 -9.77 -2.31
C LEU A 61 1.42 -8.74 -2.81
N ARG A 62 2.50 -9.23 -3.44
CA ARG A 62 3.38 -8.44 -4.29
C ARG A 62 3.38 -9.02 -5.70
N PHE A 63 3.45 -8.17 -6.72
CA PHE A 63 3.34 -8.60 -8.10
C PHE A 63 4.27 -7.78 -9.01
N ASN A 64 4.50 -8.27 -10.20
CA ASN A 64 5.21 -7.55 -11.25
C ASN A 64 4.19 -6.81 -12.14
N PHE A 65 4.39 -5.50 -12.32
CA PHE A 65 3.65 -4.73 -13.33
C PHE A 65 3.87 -5.30 -14.73
N ARG A 66 3.01 -4.93 -15.66
CA ARG A 66 3.10 -5.30 -17.07
C ARG A 66 4.51 -5.09 -17.63
N GLY A 67 4.96 -6.02 -18.45
CA GLY A 67 6.28 -5.99 -19.06
C GLY A 67 7.46 -6.33 -18.14
N VAL A 68 7.20 -6.68 -16.86
CA VAL A 68 8.23 -7.05 -15.89
C VAL A 68 8.16 -8.53 -15.55
N GLY A 69 9.30 -9.22 -15.53
CA GLY A 69 9.40 -10.65 -15.21
C GLY A 69 8.55 -11.50 -16.15
N LYS A 70 7.60 -12.26 -15.60
CA LYS A 70 6.66 -13.07 -16.38
C LYS A 70 5.33 -12.37 -16.68
N SER A 71 5.16 -11.12 -16.22
CA SER A 71 3.97 -10.32 -16.53
C SER A 71 3.98 -9.88 -17.97
N GLN A 72 2.85 -10.06 -18.66
CA GLN A 72 2.66 -9.69 -20.06
C GLN A 72 2.35 -8.20 -20.22
N GLY A 73 2.29 -7.74 -21.46
CA GLY A 73 2.08 -6.34 -21.78
C GLY A 73 3.37 -5.53 -21.87
N LYS A 74 3.23 -4.21 -21.87
CA LYS A 74 4.34 -3.24 -21.92
C LYS A 74 4.04 -2.10 -20.96
N TYR A 75 5.09 -1.43 -20.48
CA TYR A 75 4.97 -0.22 -19.69
C TYR A 75 4.08 0.82 -20.39
N ASP A 76 3.14 1.40 -19.65
CA ASP A 76 2.09 2.30 -20.16
C ASP A 76 1.94 3.55 -19.28
N GLU A 77 3.07 4.17 -18.97
CA GLU A 77 3.19 5.49 -18.32
C GLU A 77 2.35 5.67 -17.02
N GLY A 78 2.06 4.57 -16.34
CA GLY A 78 1.29 4.52 -15.10
C GLY A 78 -0.20 4.22 -15.30
N ILE A 79 -0.76 4.42 -16.49
CA ILE A 79 -2.18 4.14 -16.77
C ILE A 79 -2.42 2.63 -16.71
N GLY A 80 -1.63 1.89 -17.43
CA GLY A 80 -1.71 0.44 -17.45
C GLY A 80 -1.29 -0.18 -16.12
N GLU A 81 -0.24 0.33 -15.49
CA GLU A 81 0.22 -0.14 -14.17
C GLU A 81 -0.84 0.07 -13.09
N LEU A 82 -1.61 1.16 -13.16
CA LEU A 82 -2.75 1.38 -12.29
C LEU A 82 -3.86 0.35 -12.50
N SER A 83 -4.13 -0.03 -13.75
CA SER A 83 -5.07 -1.11 -14.09
C SER A 83 -4.58 -2.47 -13.55
N ASP A 84 -3.28 -2.76 -13.68
CA ASP A 84 -2.68 -3.98 -13.12
C ASP A 84 -2.82 -4.02 -11.60
N ALA A 85 -2.56 -2.89 -10.92
CA ALA A 85 -2.71 -2.77 -9.48
C ALA A 85 -4.17 -2.96 -9.03
N ALA A 86 -5.14 -2.41 -9.78
CA ALA A 86 -6.56 -2.62 -9.51
C ALA A 86 -6.95 -4.09 -9.66
N THR A 87 -6.50 -4.75 -10.71
CA THR A 87 -6.74 -6.19 -10.94
C THR A 87 -6.11 -7.06 -9.83
N ALA A 88 -4.88 -6.73 -9.42
CA ALA A 88 -4.22 -7.43 -8.32
C ALA A 88 -4.94 -7.24 -6.98
N LEU A 89 -5.49 -6.04 -6.73
CA LEU A 89 -6.29 -5.74 -5.55
C LEU A 89 -7.59 -6.54 -5.55
N ASP A 90 -8.30 -6.59 -6.68
CA ASP A 90 -9.55 -7.37 -6.82
C ASP A 90 -9.29 -8.86 -6.55
N TRP A 91 -8.20 -9.40 -7.12
CA TRP A 91 -7.80 -10.78 -6.86
C TRP A 91 -7.51 -11.00 -5.36
N LEU A 92 -6.73 -10.11 -4.72
CA LEU A 92 -6.39 -10.22 -3.30
C LEU A 92 -7.65 -10.22 -2.42
N GLN A 93 -8.62 -9.37 -2.70
CA GLN A 93 -9.89 -9.30 -1.98
C GLN A 93 -10.75 -10.56 -2.19
N GLN A 94 -10.79 -11.09 -3.41
CA GLN A 94 -11.49 -12.36 -3.70
C GLN A 94 -10.89 -13.55 -2.92
N GLN A 95 -9.57 -13.57 -2.71
CA GLN A 95 -8.93 -14.60 -1.90
C GLN A 95 -9.16 -14.41 -0.39
N ASN A 96 -9.58 -13.23 0.04
CA ASN A 96 -9.73 -12.85 1.45
C ASN A 96 -11.07 -12.11 1.69
N PRO A 97 -12.22 -12.74 1.44
CA PRO A 97 -13.52 -12.06 1.53
C PRO A 97 -13.89 -11.59 2.94
N ASP A 98 -13.29 -12.19 3.97
CA ASP A 98 -13.53 -11.87 5.38
C ASP A 98 -12.48 -10.90 5.97
N ALA A 99 -11.59 -10.35 5.14
CA ALA A 99 -10.56 -9.42 5.60
C ALA A 99 -11.19 -8.16 6.22
N PRO A 100 -10.80 -7.79 7.45
CA PRO A 100 -11.42 -6.69 8.17
C PRO A 100 -10.99 -5.31 7.69
N THR A 101 -9.85 -5.22 7.00
CA THR A 101 -9.28 -3.98 6.44
C THR A 101 -8.33 -4.30 5.30
N CYS A 102 -8.26 -3.41 4.32
CA CYS A 102 -7.41 -3.51 3.15
C CYS A 102 -6.41 -2.33 3.10
N TRP A 103 -5.14 -2.65 2.89
CA TRP A 103 -4.06 -1.67 2.84
C TRP A 103 -3.31 -1.75 1.52
N ILE A 104 -2.62 -0.65 1.19
CA ILE A 104 -1.75 -0.59 0.03
C ILE A 104 -0.40 0.01 0.40
N THR A 105 0.66 -0.48 -0.19
CA THR A 105 2.00 0.08 -0.02
C THR A 105 2.78 0.02 -1.31
N GLY A 106 3.71 0.94 -1.49
CA GLY A 106 4.59 0.95 -2.64
C GLY A 106 5.85 1.74 -2.39
N PHE A 107 6.84 1.48 -3.24
CA PHE A 107 8.12 2.16 -3.26
C PHE A 107 8.28 2.98 -4.54
N SER A 108 8.68 4.25 -4.43
CA SER A 108 8.98 5.14 -5.56
C SER A 108 7.78 5.23 -6.53
N PHE A 109 7.93 4.86 -7.80
CA PHE A 109 6.83 4.77 -8.76
C PHE A 109 5.65 3.95 -8.22
N GLY A 110 5.91 2.82 -7.55
CA GLY A 110 4.87 2.02 -6.90
C GLY A 110 4.12 2.80 -5.81
N ALA A 111 4.76 3.74 -5.11
CA ALA A 111 4.08 4.63 -4.16
C ALA A 111 3.14 5.60 -4.87
N TRP A 112 3.52 6.14 -6.03
CA TRP A 112 2.66 7.00 -6.84
C TRP A 112 1.44 6.25 -7.37
N ILE A 113 1.61 5.04 -7.91
CA ILE A 113 0.49 4.18 -8.35
C ILE A 113 -0.40 3.79 -7.17
N SER A 114 0.18 3.44 -6.01
CA SER A 114 -0.59 3.04 -4.83
C SER A 114 -1.50 4.17 -4.33
N LEU A 115 -1.01 5.42 -4.35
CA LEU A 115 -1.79 6.58 -3.93
C LEU A 115 -2.86 6.98 -4.96
N GLN A 116 -2.63 6.75 -6.26
CA GLN A 116 -3.66 6.88 -7.27
C GLN A 116 -4.79 5.85 -7.09
N LEU A 117 -4.42 4.59 -6.79
CA LEU A 117 -5.41 3.54 -6.54
C LEU A 117 -6.20 3.83 -5.26
N LEU A 118 -5.55 4.34 -4.21
CA LEU A 118 -6.19 4.76 -2.96
C LEU A 118 -7.35 5.74 -3.20
N MET A 119 -7.19 6.67 -4.14
CA MET A 119 -8.23 7.65 -4.48
C MET A 119 -9.43 7.04 -5.21
N ARG A 120 -9.28 5.87 -5.80
CA ARG A 120 -10.31 5.19 -6.60
C ARG A 120 -10.98 4.02 -5.89
N ARG A 121 -10.40 3.59 -4.77
CA ARG A 121 -10.78 2.36 -4.06
C ARG A 121 -11.07 2.69 -2.58
N PRO A 122 -12.32 3.03 -2.25
CA PRO A 122 -12.73 3.47 -0.90
C PRO A 122 -12.58 2.40 0.18
N GLU A 123 -12.40 1.14 -0.21
CA GLU A 123 -12.10 0.03 0.70
C GLU A 123 -10.65 0.01 1.19
N LEU A 124 -9.76 0.81 0.60
CA LEU A 124 -8.40 0.98 1.09
C LEU A 124 -8.40 1.93 2.30
N GLU A 125 -8.16 1.38 3.48
CA GLU A 125 -8.26 2.10 4.76
C GLU A 125 -6.91 2.56 5.33
N GLY A 126 -5.81 2.16 4.70
CA GLY A 126 -4.47 2.54 5.12
C GLY A 126 -3.44 2.42 4.01
N PHE A 127 -2.38 3.22 4.11
CA PHE A 127 -1.27 3.15 3.16
C PHE A 127 0.10 3.36 3.82
N VAL A 128 1.14 2.85 3.14
CA VAL A 128 2.54 3.19 3.40
C VAL A 128 3.19 3.54 2.06
N ALA A 129 3.63 4.78 1.90
CA ALA A 129 4.30 5.27 0.70
C ALA A 129 5.78 5.53 1.01
N VAL A 130 6.66 4.75 0.38
CA VAL A 130 8.11 4.84 0.56
C VAL A 130 8.70 5.61 -0.61
N SER A 131 9.36 6.74 -0.32
CA SER A 131 9.96 7.66 -1.30
C SER A 131 9.02 7.98 -2.48
N PRO A 132 7.79 8.51 -2.22
CA PRO A 132 6.90 8.87 -3.31
C PRO A 132 7.52 9.97 -4.16
N PRO A 133 7.62 9.82 -5.49
CA PRO A 133 8.43 10.69 -6.34
C PRO A 133 7.75 12.04 -6.64
N ALA A 134 7.56 12.86 -5.61
CA ALA A 134 6.82 14.12 -5.63
C ALA A 134 7.50 15.24 -6.44
N ASN A 135 8.78 15.07 -6.79
CA ASN A 135 9.51 15.94 -7.72
C ASN A 135 9.38 15.51 -9.19
N LEU A 136 8.87 14.29 -9.45
CA LEU A 136 8.80 13.71 -10.80
C LEU A 136 7.36 13.56 -11.31
N TYR A 137 6.40 13.37 -10.40
CA TYR A 137 4.98 13.13 -10.72
C TYR A 137 4.07 14.08 -9.97
N ASP A 138 2.89 14.32 -10.53
CA ASP A 138 1.84 15.10 -9.87
C ASP A 138 1.13 14.26 -8.79
N PHE A 139 0.94 14.86 -7.61
CA PHE A 139 0.19 14.33 -6.47
C PHE A 139 -1.00 15.22 -6.09
N SER A 140 -1.40 16.16 -6.95
CA SER A 140 -2.52 17.07 -6.70
C SER A 140 -3.85 16.35 -6.52
N PHE A 141 -3.97 15.14 -7.07
CA PHE A 141 -5.16 14.29 -6.92
C PHE A 141 -5.44 13.87 -5.47
N LEU A 142 -4.45 13.91 -4.55
CA LEU A 142 -4.62 13.56 -3.12
C LEU A 142 -5.28 14.70 -2.31
N SER A 143 -6.36 15.29 -2.79
CA SER A 143 -7.03 16.37 -2.07
C SER A 143 -8.55 16.24 -2.20
N PRO A 144 -9.23 15.74 -1.14
CA PRO A 144 -8.70 15.23 0.15
C PRO A 144 -8.14 13.82 0.06
N CYS A 145 -7.13 13.52 0.88
CA CYS A 145 -6.61 12.16 1.03
C CYS A 145 -7.62 11.30 1.81
N PRO A 146 -8.08 10.15 1.27
CA PRO A 146 -9.23 9.44 1.84
C PRO A 146 -8.87 8.54 3.04
N ALA A 147 -7.59 8.25 3.26
CA ALA A 147 -7.16 7.31 4.30
C ALA A 147 -5.94 7.82 5.06
N ALA A 148 -5.79 7.33 6.29
CA ALA A 148 -4.59 7.57 7.08
C ALA A 148 -3.41 6.76 6.55
N GLY A 149 -2.20 7.31 6.64
CA GLY A 149 -1.02 6.64 6.09
C GLY A 149 0.29 7.10 6.67
N LEU A 150 1.34 6.40 6.25
CA LEU A 150 2.74 6.74 6.49
C LEU A 150 3.42 7.09 5.17
N ILE A 151 4.15 8.19 5.17
CA ILE A 151 5.11 8.55 4.13
C ILE A 151 6.50 8.47 4.75
N THR A 152 7.43 7.77 4.10
CA THR A 152 8.84 7.74 4.50
C THR A 152 9.71 8.28 3.39
N GLN A 153 10.82 8.96 3.76
CA GLN A 153 11.79 9.53 2.82
C GLN A 153 13.20 9.44 3.39
N GLY A 154 14.17 9.20 2.53
CA GLY A 154 15.59 9.27 2.89
C GLY A 154 16.12 10.71 2.82
N ASP A 155 16.95 11.12 3.78
CA ASP A 155 17.56 12.46 3.80
C ASP A 155 18.75 12.60 2.82
N LYS A 156 19.20 11.48 2.25
CA LYS A 156 20.25 11.44 1.22
C LYS A 156 19.78 10.86 -0.11
N ASP A 157 18.47 10.87 -0.33
CA ASP A 157 17.87 10.44 -1.58
C ASP A 157 18.19 11.46 -2.69
N ASP A 158 18.97 11.04 -3.68
CA ASP A 158 19.41 11.83 -4.83
C ASP A 158 18.48 11.72 -6.05
N VAL A 159 17.48 10.85 -5.98
CA VAL A 159 16.45 10.64 -7.02
C VAL A 159 15.19 11.39 -6.68
N VAL A 160 14.72 11.25 -5.44
CA VAL A 160 13.50 11.88 -4.94
C VAL A 160 13.88 12.88 -3.86
N SER A 161 13.67 14.16 -4.14
CA SER A 161 14.00 15.25 -3.22
C SER A 161 13.23 15.15 -1.91
N GLU A 162 13.92 15.17 -0.76
CA GLU A 162 13.31 15.20 0.56
C GLU A 162 12.37 16.41 0.71
N ASP A 163 12.80 17.60 0.22
CA ASP A 163 11.98 18.82 0.23
C ASP A 163 10.63 18.64 -0.50
N ALA A 164 10.62 17.97 -1.65
CA ALA A 164 9.39 17.71 -2.39
C ALA A 164 8.44 16.77 -1.63
N VAL A 165 8.97 15.72 -1.00
CA VAL A 165 8.17 14.77 -0.20
C VAL A 165 7.68 15.41 1.10
N SER A 166 8.53 16.21 1.76
CA SER A 166 8.16 16.99 2.94
C SER A 166 6.99 17.93 2.67
N LYS A 167 7.05 18.69 1.55
CA LYS A 167 5.94 19.56 1.10
C LYS A 167 4.66 18.78 0.82
N LEU A 168 4.77 17.62 0.16
CA LEU A 168 3.62 16.73 -0.05
C LEU A 168 3.02 16.30 1.28
N ALA A 169 3.84 15.81 2.21
CA ALA A 169 3.40 15.35 3.51
C ALA A 169 2.75 16.46 4.34
N GLN A 170 3.32 17.68 4.33
CA GLN A 170 2.74 18.86 4.99
C GLN A 170 1.36 19.22 4.41
N LYS A 171 1.23 19.22 3.07
CA LYS A 171 -0.04 19.47 2.39
C LYS A 171 -1.11 18.46 2.79
N LEU A 172 -0.74 17.18 2.90
CA LEU A 172 -1.67 16.12 3.31
C LEU A 172 -2.01 16.21 4.80
N GLY A 173 -1.02 16.48 5.66
CA GLY A 173 -1.20 16.63 7.11
C GLY A 173 -2.05 17.85 7.50
N ALA A 174 -2.13 18.88 6.65
CA ALA A 174 -2.98 20.06 6.85
C ALA A 174 -4.46 19.81 6.51
N GLN A 175 -4.80 18.67 5.91
CA GLN A 175 -6.18 18.33 5.55
C GLN A 175 -6.98 17.87 6.78
N HIS A 176 -8.21 18.38 6.92
CA HIS A 176 -9.08 17.94 8.02
C HIS A 176 -9.51 16.48 7.87
N GLY A 177 -9.43 15.74 8.99
CA GLY A 177 -9.94 14.37 9.08
C GLY A 177 -8.99 13.28 8.62
N THR A 178 -7.82 13.61 8.09
CA THR A 178 -6.82 12.64 7.64
C THR A 178 -5.55 12.72 8.47
N GLN A 179 -5.03 11.57 8.91
CA GLN A 179 -3.76 11.46 9.62
C GLN A 179 -2.70 10.87 8.69
N VAL A 180 -1.82 11.73 8.17
CA VAL A 180 -0.64 11.30 7.42
C VAL A 180 0.60 11.54 8.28
N ASN A 181 1.28 10.47 8.63
CA ASN A 181 2.55 10.52 9.35
C ASN A 181 3.69 10.65 8.34
N TYR A 182 4.62 11.54 8.60
CA TYR A 182 5.85 11.69 7.82
C TYR A 182 7.06 11.31 8.65
N LYS A 183 7.95 10.48 8.10
CA LYS A 183 9.18 10.02 8.76
C LYS A 183 10.35 10.10 7.79
N VAL A 184 11.39 10.84 8.20
CA VAL A 184 12.67 10.87 7.50
C VAL A 184 13.56 9.77 8.07
N ILE A 185 14.16 8.96 7.18
CA ILE A 185 15.14 7.93 7.55
C ILE A 185 16.54 8.51 7.32
N SER A 186 17.26 8.72 8.41
CA SER A 186 18.57 9.35 8.36
C SER A 186 19.61 8.47 7.67
N GLY A 187 20.41 9.07 6.79
CA GLY A 187 21.43 8.41 6.00
C GLY A 187 20.91 7.59 4.82
N ALA A 188 19.59 7.52 4.61
CA ALA A 188 19.00 6.74 3.54
C ALA A 188 19.14 7.43 2.17
N ASP A 189 19.75 6.73 1.22
CA ASP A 189 19.65 7.01 -0.20
C ASP A 189 18.29 6.52 -0.77
N HIS A 190 18.04 6.68 -2.08
CA HIS A 190 16.81 6.23 -2.72
C HIS A 190 16.52 4.74 -2.50
N TYR A 191 17.56 3.92 -2.41
CA TYR A 191 17.45 2.46 -2.26
C TYR A 191 17.59 1.99 -0.81
N TYR A 192 17.69 2.92 0.16
CA TYR A 192 17.84 2.64 1.60
C TYR A 192 19.03 1.72 1.91
N ARG A 193 20.12 1.82 1.15
CA ARG A 193 21.30 0.97 1.31
C ARG A 193 21.91 1.13 2.70
N GLY A 194 22.04 -0.01 3.41
CA GLY A 194 22.60 -0.06 4.77
C GLY A 194 21.66 0.40 5.88
N VAL A 195 20.47 0.88 5.56
CA VAL A 195 19.44 1.33 6.52
C VAL A 195 18.06 0.68 6.26
N GLU A 196 18.03 -0.42 5.51
CA GLU A 196 16.80 -1.17 5.21
C GLU A 196 16.09 -1.65 6.48
N GLU A 197 16.84 -1.95 7.54
CA GLU A 197 16.30 -2.34 8.84
C GLU A 197 15.57 -1.18 9.53
N ASP A 198 16.08 0.05 9.43
CA ASP A 198 15.46 1.22 10.04
C ASP A 198 14.16 1.60 9.33
N LEU A 199 14.12 1.45 8.00
CA LEU A 199 12.87 1.51 7.25
C LEU A 199 11.87 0.45 7.75
N GLY A 200 12.32 -0.81 7.88
CA GLY A 200 11.49 -1.91 8.37
C GLY A 200 10.92 -1.64 9.76
N LYS A 201 11.75 -1.15 10.70
CA LYS A 201 11.31 -0.77 12.06
C LYS A 201 10.28 0.35 12.02
N THR A 202 10.54 1.43 11.26
CA THR A 202 9.61 2.58 11.13
C THR A 202 8.25 2.15 10.61
N VAL A 203 8.22 1.30 9.58
CA VAL A 203 6.98 0.77 9.01
C VAL A 203 6.28 -0.16 10.00
N ASN A 204 7.03 -1.04 10.69
CA ASN A 204 6.49 -1.95 11.69
C ASN A 204 5.82 -1.20 12.86
N GLU A 205 6.47 -0.19 13.39
CA GLU A 205 5.93 0.66 14.48
C GLU A 205 4.60 1.31 14.05
N TYR A 206 4.56 1.86 12.83
CA TYR A 206 3.36 2.47 12.29
C TYR A 206 2.21 1.47 12.14
N ILE A 207 2.47 0.32 11.53
CA ILE A 207 1.44 -0.73 11.34
C ILE A 207 0.91 -1.20 12.69
N SER A 208 1.80 -1.52 13.65
CA SER A 208 1.43 -2.02 14.97
C SER A 208 0.53 -1.03 15.72
N GLN A 209 0.87 0.26 15.70
CA GLN A 209 0.05 1.31 16.31
C GLN A 209 -1.31 1.40 15.64
N ARG A 210 -1.38 1.44 14.30
CA ARG A 210 -2.63 1.56 13.56
C ARG A 210 -3.53 0.35 13.74
N MET A 211 -2.97 -0.86 13.78
CA MET A 211 -3.76 -2.07 14.03
C MET A 211 -4.32 -2.11 15.45
N THR A 212 -3.56 -1.62 16.44
CA THR A 212 -4.05 -1.46 17.80
C THR A 212 -5.25 -0.50 17.87
N ASP A 213 -5.13 0.68 17.25
CA ASP A 213 -6.20 1.67 17.15
C ASP A 213 -7.45 1.12 16.43
N PHE A 214 -7.23 0.34 15.37
CA PHE A 214 -8.30 -0.30 14.60
C PHE A 214 -9.11 -1.29 15.47
N VAL A 215 -8.42 -2.15 16.21
CA VAL A 215 -9.05 -3.13 17.11
C VAL A 215 -9.83 -2.41 18.23
N GLN A 216 -9.26 -1.36 18.82
CA GLN A 216 -9.93 -0.58 19.85
C GLN A 216 -11.21 0.09 19.33
N LYS A 217 -11.17 0.73 18.16
CA LYS A 217 -12.33 1.37 17.54
C LYS A 217 -13.47 0.37 17.25
N ARG A 218 -13.16 -0.85 16.86
CA ARG A 218 -14.18 -1.91 16.65
C ARG A 218 -14.82 -2.38 17.94
N LYS A 219 -14.07 -2.46 19.04
CA LYS A 219 -14.61 -2.81 20.38
C LYS A 219 -15.58 -1.74 20.93
N VAL A 220 -15.34 -0.47 20.61
CA VAL A 220 -16.16 0.66 21.10
C VAL A 220 -17.45 0.87 20.28
N ARG A 221 -17.54 0.33 19.06
CA ARG A 221 -18.77 0.36 18.24
C ARG A 221 -19.53 -0.95 18.38
N PRO A 222 -20.46 -1.07 19.36
CA PRO A 222 -21.35 -2.23 19.40
C PRO A 222 -22.24 -2.21 18.14
N ASP A 223 -22.48 -3.40 17.63
CA ASP A 223 -23.22 -3.72 16.43
C ASP A 223 -24.59 -2.98 16.40
N ARG A 224 -24.72 -1.89 15.62
CA ARG A 224 -25.95 -1.14 15.42
C ARG A 224 -26.95 -1.88 14.51
N LYS A 225 -26.69 -3.12 14.11
CA LYS A 225 -27.55 -3.93 13.20
C LYS A 225 -28.41 -4.96 13.92
N ARG A 226 -28.93 -4.67 15.12
CA ARG A 226 -30.09 -5.39 15.67
C ARG A 226 -31.14 -4.39 16.16
N ARG A 227 -31.71 -3.57 15.29
CA ARG A 227 -33.07 -3.10 15.47
C ARG A 227 -33.98 -4.25 15.07
N GLN A 228 -34.47 -4.99 16.05
CA GLN A 228 -35.62 -5.86 15.87
C GLN A 228 -36.78 -5.00 15.36
N LEU A 229 -37.31 -5.36 14.19
CA LEU A 229 -38.58 -4.85 13.74
C LEU A 229 -39.63 -5.23 14.80
N PRO A 230 -40.60 -4.35 15.14
CA PRO A 230 -41.68 -4.70 16.01
C PRO A 230 -42.44 -5.89 15.36
N ARG A 231 -42.72 -6.93 16.15
CA ARG A 231 -43.64 -7.95 15.75
C ARG A 231 -45.02 -7.30 15.81
N ASP A 232 -45.66 -7.11 14.67
CA ASP A 232 -47.06 -6.82 14.60
C ASP A 232 -47.81 -8.02 15.17
N ASN A 233 -48.37 -7.85 16.36
CA ASN A 233 -49.41 -8.74 16.90
C ASN A 233 -50.70 -8.26 16.28
N GLY A 234 -51.19 -8.97 15.24
CA GLY A 234 -52.58 -8.99 14.79
C GLY A 234 -53.30 -10.18 15.37
#